data_fcd140996423139879753323ab7bcd57
#
_entry.id   fcd140996423139879753323ab7bcd57
#
_cell.length_a   1.000
_cell.length_b   1.000
_cell.length_c   1.000
_cell.angle_alpha   90.00
_cell.angle_beta   90.00
_cell.angle_gamma   90.00
#
_symmetry.space_group_name_H-M   'P 1'
#
loop_
_entity.id
_entity.type
_entity.pdbx_description
1 polymer ?
#
loop_
_entity_poly.entity_id
_entity_poly.type
_entity_poly.pdbx_seq_one_letter_code
_entity_poly.pdbx_strand_id
1 'polypeptide(L)'
;NETGVIEPIVDIAHIVHTANGLLHVDAVQGPGRIECSMADLGADLMSLSAHKLGGPQGAGALIRRGDIHIGDPLIKGGGQERGLRAGTENVAAIAGFGAACAAAAATWQSDAARMTELRDRLEAGIKTITPQAVIFGQGAPRLPNTTLFAVPGFKAETAIIAFDLNGIAVSSGSACSSGKVQASAVLAAMGVEPELARGALRVS
;
A
#
# COMPACT_ATOMS: atom_id res chain seq x y z
N ASN A 1 1.36 3.27 1.91
CA ASN A 1 2.06 2.04 2.30
C ASN A 1 2.45 2.04 3.78
N GLU A 2 3.15 3.06 4.28
CA GLU A 2 3.61 3.09 5.67
C GLU A 2 2.49 3.52 6.63
N THR A 3 1.91 4.67 6.41
CA THR A 3 0.87 5.27 7.27
C THR A 3 -0.53 4.73 7.00
N GLY A 4 -0.75 4.14 5.84
CA GLY A 4 -2.07 3.77 5.36
C GLY A 4 -2.91 4.95 4.85
N VAL A 5 -2.41 6.17 4.84
CA VAL A 5 -3.14 7.34 4.32
C VAL A 5 -3.50 7.13 2.84
N ILE A 6 -4.72 7.47 2.51
CA ILE A 6 -5.26 7.46 1.15
C ILE A 6 -5.11 8.87 0.59
N GLU A 7 -4.35 8.99 -0.48
CA GLU A 7 -4.14 10.27 -1.16
C GLU A 7 -5.41 10.72 -1.89
N PRO A 8 -5.66 12.04 -2.03
CA PRO A 8 -6.85 12.60 -2.68
C PRO A 8 -6.73 12.50 -4.21
N ILE A 9 -6.76 11.27 -4.74
CA ILE A 9 -6.44 10.97 -6.15
C ILE A 9 -7.36 11.72 -7.12
N VAL A 10 -8.66 11.86 -6.80
CA VAL A 10 -9.62 12.55 -7.65
C VAL A 10 -9.25 14.03 -7.83
N ASP A 11 -8.88 14.69 -6.73
CA ASP A 11 -8.47 16.10 -6.77
C ASP A 11 -7.15 16.27 -7.55
N ILE A 12 -6.22 15.35 -7.32
CA ILE A 12 -4.93 15.31 -8.05
C ILE A 12 -5.19 15.09 -9.54
N ALA A 13 -6.08 14.17 -9.91
CA ALA A 13 -6.45 13.91 -11.29
C ALA A 13 -6.98 15.17 -11.98
N HIS A 14 -7.88 15.90 -11.30
CA HIS A 14 -8.42 17.17 -11.82
C HIS A 14 -7.31 18.19 -12.11
N ILE A 15 -6.38 18.38 -11.18
CA ILE A 15 -5.26 19.32 -11.36
C ILE A 15 -4.36 18.90 -12.52
N VAL A 16 -4.00 17.61 -12.57
CA VAL A 16 -3.12 17.05 -13.60
C VAL A 16 -3.75 17.17 -14.99
N HIS A 17 -5.02 16.82 -15.12
CA HIS A 17 -5.73 16.87 -16.39
C HIS A 17 -5.95 18.32 -16.86
N THR A 18 -6.18 19.27 -15.95
CA THR A 18 -6.25 20.71 -16.30
C THR A 18 -4.95 21.21 -16.92
N ALA A 19 -3.82 20.62 -16.53
CA ALA A 19 -2.51 20.89 -17.11
C ALA A 19 -2.17 20.01 -18.33
N ASN A 20 -3.14 19.26 -18.89
CA ASN A 20 -2.96 18.29 -19.97
C ASN A 20 -1.93 17.19 -19.63
N GLY A 21 -1.75 16.87 -18.36
CA GLY A 21 -0.90 15.79 -17.90
C GLY A 21 -1.63 14.45 -17.84
N LEU A 22 -0.86 13.38 -17.60
CA LEU A 22 -1.37 12.03 -17.34
C LEU A 22 -1.10 11.65 -15.90
N LEU A 23 -2.09 11.02 -15.26
CA LEU A 23 -1.97 10.55 -13.88
C LEU A 23 -1.74 9.03 -13.83
N HIS A 24 -0.58 8.63 -13.32
CA HIS A 24 -0.31 7.25 -12.93
C HIS A 24 -0.52 7.09 -11.42
N VAL A 25 -1.34 6.12 -11.05
CA VAL A 25 -1.63 5.76 -9.65
C VAL A 25 -0.98 4.42 -9.33
N ASP A 26 -0.09 4.41 -8.35
CA ASP A 26 0.32 3.18 -7.70
C ASP A 26 -0.76 2.75 -6.71
N ALA A 27 -1.62 1.82 -7.16
CA ALA A 27 -2.75 1.33 -6.39
C ALA A 27 -2.49 -0.02 -5.69
N VAL A 28 -1.23 -0.43 -5.54
CA VAL A 28 -0.88 -1.78 -5.02
C VAL A 28 -1.45 -2.07 -3.63
N GLN A 29 -1.77 -1.07 -2.84
CA GLN A 29 -2.33 -1.22 -1.50
C GLN A 29 -3.86 -1.05 -1.44
N GLY A 30 -4.51 -0.61 -2.52
CA GLY A 30 -5.93 -0.26 -2.54
C GLY A 30 -6.89 -1.44 -2.73
N PRO A 31 -6.78 -2.19 -3.84
CA PRO A 31 -7.72 -3.24 -4.19
C PRO A 31 -7.87 -4.29 -3.09
N GLY A 32 -9.09 -4.75 -2.88
CA GLY A 32 -9.43 -5.67 -1.79
C GLY A 32 -9.55 -5.02 -0.41
N ARG A 33 -9.32 -3.69 -0.30
CA ARG A 33 -9.40 -2.93 0.95
C ARG A 33 -10.27 -1.69 0.84
N ILE A 34 -10.24 -1.05 -0.31
CA ILE A 34 -11.05 0.13 -0.65
C ILE A 34 -11.53 0.01 -2.09
N GLU A 35 -12.49 0.81 -2.46
CA GLU A 35 -12.90 0.95 -3.85
C GLU A 35 -11.77 1.54 -4.70
N CYS A 36 -11.47 0.88 -5.82
CA CYS A 36 -10.38 1.26 -6.73
C CYS A 36 -10.84 1.21 -8.19
N SER A 37 -11.89 1.98 -8.51
CA SER A 37 -12.30 2.18 -9.89
C SER A 37 -11.37 3.17 -10.58
N MET A 38 -10.67 2.73 -11.62
CA MET A 38 -9.76 3.59 -12.40
C MET A 38 -10.50 4.78 -13.00
N ALA A 39 -11.75 4.58 -13.45
CA ALA A 39 -12.58 5.63 -14.03
C ALA A 39 -12.98 6.67 -12.98
N ASP A 40 -13.43 6.23 -11.80
CA ASP A 40 -13.89 7.13 -10.74
C ASP A 40 -12.73 7.90 -10.09
N LEU A 41 -11.54 7.28 -10.04
CA LEU A 41 -10.32 7.94 -9.58
C LEU A 41 -9.74 8.93 -10.61
N GLY A 42 -10.20 8.89 -11.86
CA GLY A 42 -9.62 9.69 -12.94
C GLY A 42 -8.18 9.27 -13.29
N ALA A 43 -7.80 8.04 -13.01
CA ALA A 43 -6.45 7.56 -13.30
C ALA A 43 -6.30 7.21 -14.79
N ASP A 44 -5.18 7.59 -15.39
CA ASP A 44 -4.83 7.24 -16.77
C ASP A 44 -4.04 5.93 -16.84
N LEU A 45 -3.24 5.70 -15.81
CA LEU A 45 -2.44 4.49 -15.62
C LEU A 45 -2.58 4.05 -14.16
N MET A 46 -2.62 2.72 -13.93
CA MET A 46 -2.71 2.17 -12.57
C MET A 46 -1.84 0.92 -12.43
N SER A 47 -0.99 0.89 -11.42
CA SER A 47 -0.17 -0.28 -11.10
C SER A 47 -0.81 -1.13 -10.01
N LEU A 48 -0.81 -2.45 -10.21
CA LEU A 48 -1.30 -3.45 -9.26
C LEU A 48 -0.25 -4.54 -9.03
N SER A 49 -0.36 -5.23 -7.89
CA SER A 49 0.52 -6.37 -7.55
C SER A 49 -0.28 -7.52 -6.97
N ALA A 50 -0.12 -8.71 -7.53
CA ALA A 50 -0.88 -9.91 -7.16
C ALA A 50 -0.73 -10.27 -5.68
N HIS A 51 0.50 -10.29 -5.16
CA HIS A 51 0.77 -10.71 -3.77
C HIS A 51 0.19 -9.74 -2.71
N LYS A 52 -0.24 -8.54 -3.10
CA LYS A 52 -0.94 -7.60 -2.21
C LYS A 52 -2.44 -7.87 -2.11
N LEU A 53 -2.96 -8.72 -3.01
CA LEU A 53 -4.37 -9.15 -3.07
C LEU A 53 -4.58 -10.60 -2.62
N GLY A 54 -3.55 -11.26 -2.07
CA GLY A 54 -3.62 -12.69 -1.78
C GLY A 54 -3.34 -13.60 -2.99
N GLY A 55 -2.89 -13.03 -4.11
CA GLY A 55 -2.43 -13.76 -5.28
C GLY A 55 -0.94 -14.16 -5.18
N PRO A 56 -0.42 -14.86 -6.18
CA PRO A 56 0.96 -15.34 -6.19
C PRO A 56 1.96 -14.19 -6.34
N GLN A 57 3.17 -14.41 -5.85
CA GLN A 57 4.31 -13.52 -6.11
C GLN A 57 4.74 -13.56 -7.58
N GLY A 58 5.39 -12.50 -8.06
CA GLY A 58 5.96 -12.43 -9.41
C GLY A 58 4.96 -12.06 -10.51
N ALA A 59 3.72 -11.74 -10.18
CA ALA A 59 2.75 -11.17 -11.10
C ALA A 59 2.28 -9.78 -10.63
N GLY A 60 2.01 -8.92 -11.60
CA GLY A 60 1.47 -7.59 -11.42
C GLY A 60 0.86 -7.11 -12.73
N ALA A 61 0.20 -5.96 -12.70
CA ALA A 61 -0.40 -5.37 -13.90
C ALA A 61 -0.16 -3.86 -13.93
N LEU A 62 0.08 -3.34 -15.12
CA LEU A 62 -0.10 -1.95 -15.46
C LEU A 62 -1.39 -1.83 -16.28
N ILE A 63 -2.41 -1.26 -15.68
CA ILE A 63 -3.67 -0.96 -16.35
C ILE A 63 -3.53 0.42 -16.97
N ARG A 64 -4.02 0.57 -18.20
CA ARG A 64 -4.02 1.85 -18.90
C ARG A 64 -5.40 2.17 -19.46
N ARG A 65 -5.75 3.43 -19.52
CA ARG A 65 -6.91 3.90 -20.27
C ARG A 65 -6.70 3.64 -21.77
N GLY A 66 -7.74 3.27 -22.47
CA GLY A 66 -7.64 2.73 -23.83
C GLY A 66 -7.00 3.65 -24.87
N ASP A 67 -7.10 4.97 -24.68
CA ASP A 67 -6.54 6.00 -25.56
C ASP A 67 -5.08 6.36 -25.28
N ILE A 68 -4.50 5.85 -24.19
CA ILE A 68 -3.09 6.10 -23.85
C ILE A 68 -2.18 5.22 -24.71
N HIS A 69 -1.27 5.84 -25.43
CA HIS A 69 -0.25 5.14 -26.21
C HIS A 69 1.06 5.04 -25.43
N ILE A 70 1.55 3.80 -25.23
CA ILE A 70 2.89 3.54 -24.69
C ILE A 70 3.79 3.26 -25.90
N GLY A 71 4.59 4.25 -26.28
CA GLY A 71 5.38 4.18 -27.51
C GLY A 71 6.50 3.14 -27.45
N ASP A 72 7.32 3.20 -26.39
CA ASP A 72 8.55 2.41 -26.30
C ASP A 72 8.52 1.55 -25.03
N PRO A 73 8.43 0.20 -25.14
CA PRO A 73 8.43 -0.66 -23.98
C PRO A 73 9.80 -0.65 -23.29
N LEU A 74 9.80 -0.67 -21.97
CA LEU A 74 11.04 -0.73 -21.18
C LEU A 74 11.81 -2.04 -21.40
N ILE A 75 11.06 -3.15 -21.54
CA ILE A 75 11.64 -4.48 -21.80
C ILE A 75 11.31 -4.86 -23.24
N LYS A 76 12.32 -4.73 -24.10
CA LYS A 76 12.22 -4.98 -25.55
C LYS A 76 12.57 -6.42 -25.89
N GLY A 77 11.99 -6.97 -26.95
CA GLY A 77 12.26 -8.32 -27.44
C GLY A 77 11.13 -8.91 -28.27
N GLY A 78 10.55 -10.01 -27.84
CA GLY A 78 9.44 -10.68 -28.55
C GLY A 78 8.12 -9.92 -28.47
N GLY A 79 7.09 -10.49 -29.13
CA GLY A 79 5.76 -9.88 -29.24
C GLY A 79 4.82 -10.09 -28.05
N GLN A 80 5.33 -10.59 -26.91
CA GLN A 80 4.53 -10.83 -25.72
C GLN A 80 3.89 -9.52 -25.22
N GLU A 81 2.78 -9.64 -24.53
CA GLU A 81 1.97 -8.50 -24.06
C GLU A 81 1.72 -7.47 -25.18
N ARG A 82 1.47 -7.95 -26.41
CA ARG A 82 1.26 -7.11 -27.61
C ARG A 82 2.44 -6.19 -27.93
N GLY A 83 3.66 -6.65 -27.64
CA GLY A 83 4.91 -5.90 -27.81
C GLY A 83 5.20 -4.88 -26.71
N LEU A 84 4.37 -4.79 -25.68
CA LEU A 84 4.56 -3.82 -24.60
C LEU A 84 5.49 -4.33 -23.49
N ARG A 85 5.72 -5.65 -23.41
CA ARG A 85 6.64 -6.24 -22.42
C ARG A 85 7.09 -7.61 -22.94
N ALA A 86 8.34 -7.72 -23.33
CA ALA A 86 8.92 -8.95 -23.82
C ALA A 86 9.21 -9.96 -22.69
N GLY A 87 9.44 -11.21 -23.07
CA GLY A 87 9.71 -12.36 -22.21
C GLY A 87 8.47 -13.23 -22.02
N THR A 88 8.69 -14.54 -21.90
CA THR A 88 7.62 -15.53 -21.71
C THR A 88 6.77 -15.18 -20.51
N GLU A 89 5.47 -15.21 -20.68
CA GLU A 89 4.49 -14.88 -19.65
C GLU A 89 4.47 -15.95 -18.55
N ASN A 90 4.43 -15.53 -17.30
CA ASN A 90 4.19 -16.42 -16.16
C ASN A 90 2.70 -16.72 -16.04
N VAL A 91 2.19 -17.59 -16.92
CA VAL A 91 0.76 -17.88 -17.05
C VAL A 91 0.15 -18.35 -15.73
N ALA A 92 0.86 -19.19 -14.97
CA ALA A 92 0.35 -19.67 -13.68
C ALA A 92 0.14 -18.53 -12.68
N ALA A 93 1.12 -17.62 -12.55
CA ALA A 93 0.99 -16.48 -11.64
C ALA A 93 -0.04 -15.46 -12.15
N ILE A 94 -0.16 -15.27 -13.46
CA ILE A 94 -1.18 -14.37 -14.06
C ILE A 94 -2.59 -14.94 -13.82
N ALA A 95 -2.80 -16.24 -14.00
CA ALA A 95 -4.08 -16.88 -13.72
C ALA A 95 -4.45 -16.79 -12.23
N GLY A 96 -3.47 -17.03 -11.34
CA GLY A 96 -3.65 -16.86 -9.90
C GLY A 96 -3.95 -15.41 -9.50
N PHE A 97 -3.35 -14.42 -10.19
CA PHE A 97 -3.68 -13.02 -10.01
C PHE A 97 -5.14 -12.72 -10.40
N GLY A 98 -5.59 -13.24 -11.55
CA GLY A 98 -6.98 -13.09 -11.97
C GLY A 98 -7.97 -13.67 -10.94
N ALA A 99 -7.68 -14.86 -10.41
CA ALA A 99 -8.49 -15.48 -9.37
C ALA A 99 -8.52 -14.62 -8.07
N ALA A 100 -7.38 -14.08 -7.66
CA ALA A 100 -7.28 -13.19 -6.50
C ALA A 100 -8.08 -11.88 -6.70
N CYS A 101 -8.02 -11.29 -7.90
CA CYS A 101 -8.83 -10.11 -8.24
C CYS A 101 -10.34 -10.43 -8.14
N ALA A 102 -10.78 -11.56 -8.68
CA ALA A 102 -12.19 -11.97 -8.62
C ALA A 102 -12.65 -12.19 -7.18
N ALA A 103 -11.85 -12.87 -6.36
CA ALA A 103 -12.14 -13.08 -4.94
C ALA A 103 -12.23 -11.76 -4.17
N ALA A 104 -11.23 -10.89 -4.35
CA ALA A 104 -11.21 -9.57 -3.72
C ALA A 104 -12.42 -8.71 -4.12
N ALA A 105 -12.78 -8.71 -5.40
CA ALA A 105 -13.95 -7.96 -5.88
C ALA A 105 -15.27 -8.44 -5.25
N ALA A 106 -15.37 -9.72 -4.90
CA ALA A 106 -16.57 -10.29 -4.31
C ALA A 106 -16.74 -9.97 -2.80
N THR A 107 -15.64 -9.70 -2.07
CA THR A 107 -15.69 -9.64 -0.60
C THR A 107 -15.14 -8.34 -0.01
N TRP A 108 -14.56 -7.44 -0.79
CA TRP A 108 -13.81 -6.29 -0.27
C TRP A 108 -14.58 -5.40 0.71
N GLN A 109 -15.91 -5.20 0.51
CA GLN A 109 -16.69 -4.36 1.41
C GLN A 109 -16.79 -4.98 2.82
N SER A 110 -17.09 -6.27 2.89
CA SER A 110 -17.18 -6.98 4.16
C SER A 110 -15.81 -7.12 4.84
N ASP A 111 -14.77 -7.37 4.05
CA ASP A 111 -13.41 -7.47 4.55
C ASP A 111 -12.89 -6.12 5.04
N ALA A 112 -13.17 -5.04 4.31
CA ALA A 112 -12.83 -3.68 4.71
C ALA A 112 -13.52 -3.27 6.03
N ALA A 113 -14.81 -3.60 6.19
CA ALA A 113 -15.55 -3.32 7.41
C ALA A 113 -14.91 -4.04 8.61
N ARG A 114 -14.62 -5.34 8.47
CA ARG A 114 -13.96 -6.14 9.50
C ARG A 114 -12.57 -5.62 9.83
N MET A 115 -11.76 -5.30 8.82
CA MET A 115 -10.41 -4.75 9.02
C MET A 115 -10.46 -3.40 9.74
N THR A 116 -11.42 -2.55 9.40
CA THR A 116 -11.64 -1.27 10.07
C THR A 116 -11.93 -1.46 11.56
N GLU A 117 -12.84 -2.37 11.91
CA GLU A 117 -13.16 -2.68 13.30
C GLU A 117 -11.93 -3.16 14.09
N LEU A 118 -11.15 -4.06 13.50
CA LEU A 118 -9.91 -4.56 14.12
C LEU A 118 -8.85 -3.47 14.30
N ARG A 119 -8.66 -2.63 13.28
CA ARG A 119 -7.76 -1.48 13.34
C ARG A 119 -8.17 -0.51 14.44
N ASP A 120 -9.42 -0.13 14.48
CA ASP A 120 -9.93 0.86 15.44
C ASP A 120 -9.86 0.32 16.87
N ARG A 121 -10.13 -0.98 17.06
CA ARG A 121 -9.93 -1.68 18.34
C ARG A 121 -8.46 -1.70 18.76
N LEU A 122 -7.54 -1.97 17.84
CA LEU A 122 -6.10 -1.91 18.08
C LEU A 122 -5.67 -0.51 18.53
N GLU A 123 -6.08 0.52 17.79
CA GLU A 123 -5.73 1.92 18.07
C GLU A 123 -6.27 2.39 19.43
N ALA A 124 -7.49 2.03 19.74
CA ALA A 124 -8.10 2.31 21.05
C ALA A 124 -7.33 1.60 22.18
N GLY A 125 -6.94 0.35 21.99
CA GLY A 125 -6.12 -0.41 22.93
C GLY A 125 -4.76 0.22 23.15
N ILE A 126 -4.06 0.61 22.09
CA ILE A 126 -2.77 1.32 22.17
C ILE A 126 -2.91 2.60 22.99
N LYS A 127 -3.92 3.40 22.72
CA LYS A 127 -4.17 4.67 23.45
C LYS A 127 -4.55 4.45 24.91
N THR A 128 -5.23 3.37 25.23
CA THR A 128 -5.58 3.02 26.62
C THR A 128 -4.34 2.62 27.41
N ILE A 129 -3.46 1.81 26.83
CA ILE A 129 -2.24 1.32 27.48
C ILE A 129 -1.19 2.44 27.54
N THR A 130 -1.08 3.23 26.48
CA THR A 130 -0.05 4.25 26.30
C THR A 130 -0.67 5.52 25.71
N PRO A 131 -1.25 6.41 26.56
CA PRO A 131 -1.92 7.62 26.08
C PRO A 131 -1.05 8.55 25.23
N GLN A 132 0.28 8.54 25.45
CA GLN A 132 1.26 9.33 24.71
C GLN A 132 1.63 8.71 23.36
N ALA A 133 1.14 7.52 23.02
CA ALA A 133 1.38 6.93 21.69
C ALA A 133 0.88 7.88 20.58
N VAL A 134 1.65 8.01 19.53
CA VAL A 134 1.30 8.79 18.34
C VAL A 134 0.88 7.82 17.24
N ILE A 135 -0.33 7.97 16.72
CA ILE A 135 -0.83 7.23 15.55
C ILE A 135 -0.71 8.16 14.35
N PHE A 136 0.15 7.77 13.41
CA PHE A 136 0.41 8.60 12.23
C PHE A 136 -0.74 8.52 11.23
N GLY A 137 -1.12 9.68 10.69
CA GLY A 137 -2.22 9.80 9.73
C GLY A 137 -3.62 9.63 10.30
N GLN A 138 -3.80 9.64 11.64
CA GLN A 138 -5.10 9.43 12.31
C GLN A 138 -6.19 10.42 11.88
N GLY A 139 -5.82 11.64 11.47
CA GLY A 139 -6.76 12.68 11.02
C GLY A 139 -7.14 12.62 9.54
N ALA A 140 -6.62 11.64 8.78
CA ALA A 140 -6.84 11.53 7.34
C ALA A 140 -7.62 10.23 7.00
N PRO A 141 -8.26 10.14 5.82
CA PRO A 141 -8.73 8.87 5.30
C PRO A 141 -7.60 7.85 5.22
N ARG A 142 -7.83 6.64 5.73
CA ARG A 142 -6.79 5.59 5.77
C ARG A 142 -7.32 4.24 5.32
N LEU A 143 -6.42 3.42 4.81
CA LEU A 143 -6.67 2.01 4.55
C LEU A 143 -7.16 1.31 5.83
N PRO A 144 -8.10 0.37 5.72
CA PRO A 144 -8.72 -0.28 6.88
C PRO A 144 -7.77 -1.23 7.62
N ASN A 145 -6.69 -1.66 6.98
CA ASN A 145 -5.80 -2.71 7.48
C ASN A 145 -4.45 -2.20 8.01
N THR A 146 -4.22 -0.89 8.13
CA THR A 146 -2.88 -0.38 8.44
C THR A 146 -2.92 0.62 9.59
N THR A 147 -2.10 0.38 10.60
CA THR A 147 -1.79 1.33 11.67
C THR A 147 -0.29 1.49 11.76
N LEU A 148 0.18 2.73 11.60
CA LEU A 148 1.55 3.13 11.92
C LEU A 148 1.51 3.96 13.20
N PHE A 149 2.23 3.53 14.22
CA PHE A 149 2.27 4.24 15.50
C PHE A 149 3.69 4.25 16.09
N ALA A 150 3.93 5.19 16.96
CA ALA A 150 5.15 5.23 17.77
C ALA A 150 4.82 5.57 19.22
N VAL A 151 5.66 5.09 20.14
CA VAL A 151 5.61 5.45 21.56
C VAL A 151 6.89 6.19 21.89
N PRO A 152 6.83 7.41 22.45
CA PRO A 152 8.02 8.14 22.85
C PRO A 152 8.94 7.32 23.77
N GLY A 153 10.24 7.31 23.48
CA GLY A 153 11.25 6.55 24.23
C GLY A 153 11.37 5.06 23.85
N PHE A 154 10.49 4.53 22.98
CA PHE A 154 10.62 3.17 22.47
C PHE A 154 11.46 3.14 21.20
N LYS A 155 12.20 2.04 21.01
CA LYS A 155 12.95 1.75 19.80
C LYS A 155 12.28 0.62 19.03
N ALA A 156 12.03 0.82 17.75
CA ALA A 156 11.36 -0.19 16.93
C ALA A 156 12.10 -1.53 16.91
N GLU A 157 13.44 -1.52 16.86
CA GLU A 157 14.25 -2.75 16.85
C GLU A 157 13.97 -3.63 18.07
N THR A 158 13.99 -3.04 19.26
CA THR A 158 13.72 -3.77 20.51
C THR A 158 12.28 -4.25 20.59
N ALA A 159 11.34 -3.40 20.14
CA ALA A 159 9.92 -3.73 20.16
C ALA A 159 9.58 -4.87 19.18
N ILE A 160 10.16 -4.88 17.97
CA ILE A 160 9.96 -5.97 16.99
C ILE A 160 10.42 -7.30 17.59
N ILE A 161 11.60 -7.35 18.24
CA ILE A 161 12.09 -8.57 18.87
C ILE A 161 11.14 -9.02 19.98
N ALA A 162 10.66 -8.09 20.80
CA ALA A 162 9.72 -8.43 21.88
C ALA A 162 8.39 -8.96 21.35
N PHE A 163 7.85 -8.37 20.27
CA PHE A 163 6.64 -8.86 19.61
C PHE A 163 6.85 -10.24 18.99
N ASP A 164 7.97 -10.44 18.28
CA ASP A 164 8.31 -11.72 17.65
C ASP A 164 8.42 -12.86 18.66
N LEU A 165 9.10 -12.62 19.79
CA LEU A 165 9.19 -13.58 20.88
C LEU A 165 7.82 -13.94 21.50
N ASN A 166 6.82 -13.09 21.34
CA ASN A 166 5.43 -13.34 21.73
C ASN A 166 4.55 -13.82 20.58
N GLY A 167 5.12 -14.19 19.42
CA GLY A 167 4.40 -14.71 18.26
C GLY A 167 3.59 -13.65 17.51
N ILE A 168 3.91 -12.37 17.65
CA ILE A 168 3.21 -11.25 17.00
C ILE A 168 4.11 -10.64 15.91
N ALA A 169 3.72 -10.82 14.66
CA ALA A 169 4.43 -10.26 13.52
C ALA A 169 4.08 -8.77 13.33
N VAL A 170 5.09 -7.91 13.43
CA VAL A 170 5.00 -6.48 13.15
C VAL A 170 6.17 -6.04 12.28
N SER A 171 6.08 -4.84 11.70
CA SER A 171 7.18 -4.26 10.91
C SER A 171 7.62 -2.92 11.50
N SER A 172 8.86 -2.52 11.25
CA SER A 172 9.27 -1.12 11.46
C SER A 172 8.57 -0.20 10.45
N GLY A 173 8.53 1.09 10.74
CA GLY A 173 7.95 2.10 9.85
C GLY A 173 8.54 2.09 8.43
N SER A 174 9.83 1.77 8.30
CA SER A 174 10.55 1.68 7.01
C SER A 174 10.62 0.25 6.48
N ALA A 175 9.51 -0.44 6.36
CA ALA A 175 9.40 -1.88 6.02
C ALA A 175 10.05 -2.33 4.68
N CYS A 176 10.54 -1.42 3.85
CA CYS A 176 11.17 -1.72 2.56
C CYS A 176 12.70 -1.85 2.61
N SER A 177 13.34 -1.64 3.74
CA SER A 177 14.80 -1.75 3.87
C SER A 177 15.18 -3.16 4.33
N SER A 178 15.84 -3.91 3.45
CA SER A 178 16.35 -5.25 3.68
C SER A 178 17.21 -5.33 4.96
N GLY A 179 16.59 -5.70 6.09
CA GLY A 179 17.30 -6.13 7.30
C GLY A 179 17.94 -5.05 8.17
N LYS A 180 17.89 -3.77 7.81
CA LYS A 180 18.34 -2.66 8.66
C LYS A 180 17.17 -1.70 8.90
N VAL A 181 16.89 -1.38 10.16
CA VAL A 181 15.93 -0.34 10.52
C VAL A 181 16.52 1.01 10.09
N GLN A 182 16.09 1.50 8.94
CA GLN A 182 16.42 2.85 8.49
C GLN A 182 15.30 3.82 8.92
N ALA A 183 15.66 5.09 9.10
CA ALA A 183 14.66 6.12 9.34
C ALA A 183 13.68 6.19 8.15
N SER A 184 12.37 6.22 8.44
CA SER A 184 11.35 6.35 7.41
C SER A 184 11.48 7.69 6.69
N ALA A 185 11.74 7.67 5.38
CA ALA A 185 11.73 8.87 4.54
C ALA A 185 10.34 9.53 4.53
N VAL A 186 9.28 8.73 4.64
CA VAL A 186 7.89 9.22 4.71
C VAL A 186 7.68 10.01 6.00
N LEU A 187 8.04 9.45 7.16
CA LEU A 187 7.90 10.16 8.43
C LEU A 187 8.78 11.42 8.50
N ALA A 188 9.99 11.36 7.93
CA ALA A 188 10.85 12.53 7.82
C ALA A 188 10.21 13.63 6.96
N ALA A 189 9.62 13.28 5.81
CA ALA A 189 8.90 14.21 4.94
C ALA A 189 7.63 14.78 5.61
N MET A 190 7.02 14.03 6.53
CA MET A 190 5.90 14.48 7.36
C MET A 190 6.34 15.39 8.52
N GLY A 191 7.62 15.67 8.68
CA GLY A 191 8.16 16.51 9.76
C GLY A 191 8.17 15.82 11.14
N VAL A 192 8.13 14.50 11.18
CA VAL A 192 8.18 13.74 12.44
C VAL A 192 9.59 13.78 13.01
N GLU A 193 9.69 14.06 14.31
CA GLU A 193 10.96 14.07 15.01
C GLU A 193 11.72 12.75 14.86
N PRO A 194 13.04 12.76 14.59
CA PRO A 194 13.82 11.57 14.27
C PRO A 194 13.77 10.48 15.35
N GLU A 195 13.70 10.84 16.62
CA GLU A 195 13.60 9.86 17.71
C GLU A 195 12.26 9.15 17.71
N LEU A 196 11.16 9.88 17.49
CA LEU A 196 9.84 9.30 17.40
C LEU A 196 9.71 8.41 16.16
N ALA A 197 10.26 8.87 15.01
CA ALA A 197 10.25 8.11 13.76
C ALA A 197 11.00 6.77 13.86
N ARG A 198 12.11 6.72 14.62
CA ARG A 198 12.86 5.46 14.88
C ARG A 198 12.07 4.47 15.73
N GLY A 199 11.12 4.94 16.53
CA GLY A 199 10.23 4.09 17.33
C GLY A 199 9.01 3.60 16.59
N ALA A 200 8.83 3.96 15.32
CA ALA A 200 7.61 3.66 14.57
C ALA A 200 7.46 2.17 14.24
N LEU A 201 6.29 1.63 14.55
CA LEU A 201 5.88 0.26 14.28
C LEU A 201 4.64 0.27 13.39
N ARG A 202 4.64 -0.62 12.38
CA ARG A 202 3.47 -0.84 11.53
C ARG A 202 2.85 -2.20 11.81
N VAL A 203 1.54 -2.18 11.99
CA VAL A 203 0.66 -3.35 12.03
C VAL A 203 -0.23 -3.29 10.79
N SER A 204 -0.26 -4.38 10.01
CA SER A 204 -1.06 -4.47 8.78
C SER A 204 -1.41 -5.90 8.42
#